data_459d745fa1eb546362501f907f54ac4b
#
_entry.id   459d745fa1eb546362501f907f54ac4b
#
_cell.length_a   1.000
_cell.length_b   1.000
_cell.length_c   1.000
_cell.angle_alpha   90.00
_cell.angle_beta   90.00
_cell.angle_gamma   90.00
#
_symmetry.space_group_name_H-M   'P 1'
#
loop_
_entity.id
_entity.type
_entity.pdbx_description
1 polymer ?
#
loop_
_entity_poly.entity_id
_entity_poly.type
_entity_poly.pdbx_seq_one_letter_code
_entity_poly.pdbx_strand_id
1 'polypeptide(L)'
;SLNWDDNPPINGFYEAMMSIAHRQLEEMRLEREAQEAAKAAGIAPGETYIEKTEGDFIPGGRNRTEKVTAIPIEPKVPERDMSPRPFSEDIQFFHRNGSMVVQDGLVGFLSDVRKNSATFTPLDLKSGQEKRAMLYITLSETYQQLYNYEAETHEPSEHLREHLNQYYDEFVEKYGNLNEKQNVKFILMDANGRDALALERGENGQFVKADIFDHPVSFAVDEVTSVDTPMEALTASLNKYGVVNLEYMSSLVDMDEDAMV
;
A
#
# COMPACT_ATOMS: atom_id res chain seq x y z
N SER A 1 -23.82 -10.48 5.75
CA SER A 1 -22.42 -10.83 5.97
C SER A 1 -21.66 -10.46 4.72
N LEU A 2 -20.92 -9.37 4.79
CA LEU A 2 -19.99 -8.95 3.73
C LEU A 2 -18.96 -10.06 3.56
N ASN A 3 -18.89 -10.60 2.36
CA ASN A 3 -17.92 -11.63 2.02
C ASN A 3 -16.61 -10.90 1.72
N TRP A 4 -15.66 -10.95 2.64
CA TRP A 4 -14.36 -10.29 2.53
C TRP A 4 -13.47 -10.86 1.41
N ASP A 5 -13.85 -12.04 0.89
CA ASP A 5 -13.08 -12.76 -0.13
C ASP A 5 -13.27 -12.19 -1.56
N ASP A 6 -14.23 -11.29 -1.78
CA ASP A 6 -14.55 -10.76 -3.10
C ASP A 6 -13.92 -9.38 -3.39
N ASN A 7 -13.00 -8.90 -2.55
CA ASN A 7 -12.43 -7.56 -2.66
C ASN A 7 -10.90 -7.60 -2.92
N PRO A 8 -10.46 -7.68 -4.18
CA PRO A 8 -9.06 -7.91 -4.55
C PRO A 8 -8.04 -6.91 -3.98
N PRO A 9 -8.33 -5.59 -3.81
CA PRO A 9 -7.34 -4.66 -3.26
C PRO A 9 -7.01 -4.89 -1.79
N ILE A 10 -7.99 -5.31 -1.00
CA ILE A 10 -7.82 -5.57 0.43
C ILE A 10 -7.04 -6.85 0.65
N ASN A 11 -7.25 -7.86 -0.18
CA ASN A 11 -6.52 -9.12 -0.10
C ASN A 11 -5.03 -8.91 -0.37
N GLY A 12 -4.66 -8.19 -1.43
CA GLY A 12 -3.25 -7.91 -1.73
C GLY A 12 -2.55 -7.10 -0.62
N PHE A 13 -3.22 -6.09 -0.06
CA PHE A 13 -2.67 -5.33 1.07
C PHE A 13 -2.53 -6.18 2.33
N TYR A 14 -3.56 -6.97 2.66
CA TYR A 14 -3.53 -7.85 3.82
C TYR A 14 -2.44 -8.91 3.69
N GLU A 15 -2.30 -9.53 2.53
CA GLU A 15 -1.24 -10.50 2.24
C GLU A 15 0.15 -9.87 2.31
N ALA A 16 0.33 -8.67 1.76
CA ALA A 16 1.57 -7.91 1.88
C ALA A 16 1.90 -7.58 3.34
N MET A 17 0.93 -7.11 4.12
CA MET A 17 1.09 -6.82 5.54
C MET A 17 1.39 -8.10 6.34
N MET A 18 0.72 -9.21 6.04
CA MET A 18 0.98 -10.50 6.68
C MET A 18 2.37 -11.05 6.32
N SER A 19 2.80 -10.90 5.07
CA SER A 19 4.15 -11.27 4.62
C SER A 19 5.23 -10.47 5.37
N ILE A 20 5.02 -9.16 5.54
CA ILE A 20 5.92 -8.30 6.33
C ILE A 20 5.92 -8.73 7.80
N ALA A 21 4.74 -8.95 8.38
CA ALA A 21 4.62 -9.38 9.77
C ALA A 21 5.31 -10.72 10.01
N HIS A 22 5.13 -11.70 9.13
CA HIS A 22 5.83 -12.98 9.19
C HIS A 22 7.33 -12.81 9.10
N ARG A 23 7.82 -11.98 8.17
CA ARG A 23 9.26 -11.71 8.04
C ARG A 23 9.83 -11.05 9.29
N GLN A 24 9.15 -10.07 9.86
CA GLN A 24 9.57 -9.39 11.09
C GLN A 24 9.56 -10.34 12.29
N LEU A 25 8.57 -11.21 12.39
CA LEU A 25 8.52 -12.24 13.44
C LEU A 25 9.67 -13.25 13.30
N GLU A 26 10.00 -13.64 12.08
CA GLU A 26 11.12 -14.54 11.81
C GLU A 26 12.47 -13.87 12.14
N GLU A 27 12.66 -12.61 11.75
CA GLU A 27 13.85 -11.82 12.13
C GLU A 27 13.98 -11.72 13.65
N MET A 28 12.90 -11.38 14.38
CA MET A 28 12.92 -11.31 15.84
C MET A 28 13.15 -12.68 16.49
N ARG A 29 12.66 -13.76 15.89
CA ARG A 29 12.91 -15.12 16.37
C ARG A 29 14.39 -15.48 16.24
N LEU A 30 14.98 -15.22 15.08
CA LEU A 30 16.41 -15.47 14.83
C LEU A 30 17.31 -14.63 15.73
N GLU A 31 16.95 -13.37 15.96
CA GLU A 31 17.69 -12.51 16.90
C GLU A 31 17.59 -13.04 18.33
N ARG A 32 16.43 -13.50 18.76
CA ARG A 32 16.23 -14.10 20.09
C ARG A 32 17.03 -15.38 20.24
N GLU A 33 16.97 -16.29 19.25
CA GLU A 33 17.73 -17.54 19.26
C GLU A 33 19.24 -17.27 19.30
N ALA A 34 19.72 -16.24 18.54
CA ALA A 34 21.11 -15.82 18.58
C ALA A 34 21.52 -15.24 19.95
N GLN A 35 20.65 -14.44 20.58
CA GLN A 35 20.87 -13.90 21.92
C GLN A 35 20.88 -15.00 22.98
N GLU A 36 19.97 -15.96 22.90
CA GLU A 36 19.89 -17.09 23.81
C GLU A 36 21.14 -18.01 23.68
N ALA A 37 21.57 -18.27 22.45
CA ALA A 37 22.78 -19.01 22.16
C ALA A 37 24.03 -18.30 22.72
N ALA A 38 24.14 -16.99 22.51
CA ALA A 38 25.24 -16.18 23.05
C ALA A 38 25.22 -16.18 24.59
N LYS A 39 24.05 -16.06 25.20
CA LYS A 39 23.87 -16.11 26.65
C LYS A 39 24.23 -17.50 27.22
N ALA A 40 23.83 -18.58 26.55
CA ALA A 40 24.18 -19.95 26.90
C ALA A 40 25.70 -20.21 26.81
N ALA A 41 26.37 -19.55 25.87
CA ALA A 41 27.83 -19.59 25.71
C ALA A 41 28.60 -18.67 26.70
N GLY A 42 27.90 -17.92 27.57
CA GLY A 42 28.50 -17.02 28.54
C GLY A 42 29.10 -15.73 27.92
N ILE A 43 28.62 -15.35 26.75
CA ILE A 43 29.08 -14.18 25.99
C ILE A 43 28.26 -12.98 26.41
N ALA A 44 28.93 -11.85 26.78
CA ALA A 44 28.25 -10.62 27.10
C ALA A 44 27.61 -9.97 25.86
N PRO A 45 26.49 -9.21 26.00
CA PRO A 45 25.88 -8.52 24.86
C PRO A 45 26.89 -7.59 24.16
N GLY A 46 27.16 -7.85 22.88
CA GLY A 46 28.14 -7.12 22.06
C GLY A 46 29.51 -7.78 21.93
N GLU A 47 29.76 -8.92 22.55
CA GLU A 47 30.94 -9.74 22.34
C GLU A 47 30.64 -10.93 21.43
N THR A 48 31.56 -11.22 20.55
CA THR A 48 31.42 -12.31 19.55
C THR A 48 32.43 -13.41 19.80
N TYR A 49 31.99 -14.64 19.63
CA TYR A 49 32.77 -15.84 19.85
C TYR A 49 33.36 -16.38 18.54
N ILE A 50 34.66 -16.68 18.56
CA ILE A 50 35.32 -17.47 17.50
C ILE A 50 35.62 -18.83 18.09
N GLU A 51 35.05 -19.89 17.52
CA GLU A 51 35.35 -21.25 17.88
C GLU A 51 36.82 -21.56 17.52
N LYS A 52 37.57 -21.96 18.51
CA LYS A 52 39.00 -22.32 18.33
C LYS A 52 39.05 -23.74 17.78
N THR A 53 39.43 -23.90 16.55
CA THR A 53 39.92 -25.21 16.06
C THR A 53 41.22 -25.56 16.81
N GLU A 54 41.22 -26.68 17.50
CA GLU A 54 42.42 -27.21 18.15
C GLU A 54 43.56 -27.38 17.11
N GLY A 55 44.52 -26.53 17.20
CA GLY A 55 45.81 -26.73 16.52
C GLY A 55 46.71 -27.62 17.39
N ASP A 56 47.48 -28.46 16.74
CA ASP A 56 48.35 -29.48 17.31
C ASP A 56 49.12 -29.05 18.56
N PHE A 57 49.03 -29.88 19.60
CA PHE A 57 49.75 -29.71 20.86
C PHE A 57 51.25 -29.90 20.63
N ILE A 58 52.04 -28.83 20.85
CA ILE A 58 53.46 -28.89 20.88
C ILE A 58 53.95 -28.94 22.35
N PRO A 59 54.51 -30.08 22.80
CA PRO A 59 54.99 -30.19 24.17
C PRO A 59 56.21 -29.27 24.41
N GLY A 60 56.09 -28.36 25.39
CA GLY A 60 57.20 -27.54 25.85
C GLY A 60 57.08 -26.02 25.57
N GLY A 61 56.01 -25.56 25.00
CA GLY A 61 55.73 -24.14 24.76
C GLY A 61 55.18 -23.42 26.01
N ARG A 62 55.81 -22.29 26.39
CA ARG A 62 55.29 -21.38 27.43
C ARG A 62 53.86 -20.92 27.02
N ASN A 63 52.94 -20.94 28.00
CA ASN A 63 51.59 -20.40 27.85
C ASN A 63 51.61 -18.97 27.28
N ARG A 64 51.30 -18.86 26.03
CA ARG A 64 51.07 -17.59 25.36
C ARG A 64 49.59 -17.33 25.45
N THR A 65 49.17 -16.39 26.28
CA THR A 65 47.81 -15.85 26.27
C THR A 65 47.59 -15.11 24.96
N GLU A 66 47.00 -15.78 23.97
CA GLU A 66 46.56 -15.10 22.75
C GLU A 66 45.37 -14.25 23.08
N LYS A 67 45.46 -12.95 22.84
CA LYS A 67 44.32 -12.07 22.83
C LYS A 67 43.39 -12.48 21.70
N VAL A 68 42.27 -13.05 22.05
CA VAL A 68 41.18 -13.32 21.08
C VAL A 68 40.56 -11.95 20.74
N THR A 69 40.77 -11.48 19.53
CA THR A 69 40.08 -10.29 19.04
C THR A 69 38.70 -10.75 18.58
N ALA A 70 37.67 -10.34 19.29
CA ALA A 70 36.29 -10.58 18.89
C ALA A 70 36.01 -9.86 17.59
N ILE A 71 35.62 -10.60 16.55
CA ILE A 71 35.08 -10.03 15.31
C ILE A 71 33.58 -10.02 15.47
N PRO A 72 32.89 -8.86 15.30
CA PRO A 72 31.45 -8.83 15.32
C PRO A 72 30.89 -9.77 14.25
N ILE A 73 30.16 -10.80 14.65
CA ILE A 73 29.33 -11.55 13.71
C ILE A 73 28.05 -10.74 13.59
N GLU A 74 27.97 -9.93 12.55
CA GLU A 74 26.68 -9.40 12.16
C GLU A 74 25.77 -10.60 11.88
N PRO A 75 24.56 -10.68 12.50
CA PRO A 75 23.63 -11.74 12.16
C PRO A 75 23.46 -11.72 10.63
N LYS A 76 23.75 -12.83 9.96
CA LYS A 76 23.48 -12.96 8.53
C LYS A 76 21.95 -12.89 8.40
N VAL A 77 21.45 -11.68 8.21
CA VAL A 77 20.11 -11.48 7.64
C VAL A 77 20.12 -12.25 6.33
N PRO A 78 19.19 -13.20 6.10
CA PRO A 78 19.16 -13.93 4.86
C PRO A 78 19.21 -12.92 3.71
N GLU A 79 20.19 -13.08 2.81
CA GLU A 79 20.33 -12.18 1.68
C GLU A 79 19.03 -12.20 0.91
N ARG A 80 18.37 -11.05 0.86
CA ARG A 80 17.15 -10.88 0.09
C ARG A 80 17.46 -11.12 -1.38
N ASP A 81 16.69 -11.97 -2.04
CA ASP A 81 16.84 -12.16 -3.48
C ASP A 81 16.40 -10.89 -4.21
N MET A 82 17.37 -10.12 -4.66
CA MET A 82 17.17 -8.86 -5.39
C MET A 82 17.19 -9.07 -6.90
N SER A 83 17.20 -10.33 -7.38
CA SER A 83 17.19 -10.62 -8.80
C SER A 83 15.85 -10.28 -9.46
N PRO A 84 15.87 -9.79 -10.72
CA PRO A 84 14.65 -9.66 -11.51
C PRO A 84 13.96 -11.01 -11.70
N ARG A 85 12.65 -11.04 -11.55
CA ARG A 85 11.84 -12.27 -11.68
C ARG A 85 10.46 -11.98 -12.26
N PRO A 86 9.73 -13.00 -12.74
CA PRO A 86 8.37 -12.81 -13.22
C PRO A 86 7.48 -12.21 -12.10
N PHE A 87 6.64 -11.25 -12.49
CA PHE A 87 5.61 -10.73 -11.59
C PHE A 87 4.54 -11.80 -11.42
N SER A 88 4.22 -12.14 -10.17
CA SER A 88 3.38 -13.28 -9.81
C SER A 88 1.91 -12.93 -9.65
N GLU A 89 1.59 -11.64 -9.56
CA GLU A 89 0.22 -11.16 -9.40
C GLU A 89 -0.40 -10.77 -10.75
N ASP A 90 -1.71 -10.54 -10.76
CA ASP A 90 -2.44 -10.13 -11.95
C ASP A 90 -2.03 -8.73 -12.40
N ILE A 91 -1.82 -8.58 -13.72
CA ILE A 91 -1.52 -7.28 -14.30
C ILE A 91 -2.80 -6.45 -14.34
N GLN A 92 -2.81 -5.37 -13.57
CA GLN A 92 -3.91 -4.41 -13.55
C GLN A 92 -3.82 -3.45 -14.75
N PHE A 93 -4.95 -2.85 -15.12
CA PHE A 93 -5.04 -1.92 -16.26
C PHE A 93 -4.14 -0.69 -16.13
N PHE A 94 -3.82 -0.28 -14.90
CA PHE A 94 -2.91 0.83 -14.61
C PHE A 94 -1.44 0.43 -14.52
N HIS A 95 -1.11 -0.86 -14.56
CA HIS A 95 0.29 -1.31 -14.54
C HIS A 95 0.97 -1.01 -15.88
N ARG A 96 2.13 -0.35 -15.79
CA ARG A 96 2.98 0.00 -16.93
C ARG A 96 4.46 -0.12 -16.56
N ASN A 97 5.32 -0.03 -17.54
CA ASN A 97 6.77 -0.04 -17.26
C ASN A 97 7.13 1.11 -16.32
N GLY A 98 7.80 0.78 -15.22
CA GLY A 98 8.13 1.71 -14.16
C GLY A 98 7.06 1.87 -13.08
N SER A 99 5.95 1.12 -13.12
CA SER A 99 5.00 1.06 -12.02
C SER A 99 5.66 0.44 -10.80
N MET A 100 5.49 1.08 -9.66
CA MET A 100 5.95 0.60 -8.36
C MET A 100 4.91 -0.36 -7.79
N VAL A 101 5.34 -1.55 -7.43
CA VAL A 101 4.46 -2.63 -6.93
C VAL A 101 5.12 -3.37 -5.77
N VAL A 102 4.34 -4.22 -5.09
CA VAL A 102 4.82 -5.11 -4.03
C VAL A 102 4.72 -6.55 -4.51
N GLN A 103 5.78 -7.33 -4.33
CA GLN A 103 5.78 -8.78 -4.52
C GLN A 103 6.65 -9.46 -3.46
N ASP A 104 6.17 -10.55 -2.86
CA ASP A 104 6.88 -11.30 -1.81
C ASP A 104 7.33 -10.41 -0.63
N GLY A 105 6.54 -9.38 -0.31
CA GLY A 105 6.87 -8.40 0.73
C GLY A 105 8.02 -7.45 0.37
N LEU A 106 8.44 -7.39 -0.87
CA LEU A 106 9.45 -6.46 -1.40
C LEU A 106 8.79 -5.44 -2.32
N VAL A 107 9.23 -4.21 -2.22
CA VAL A 107 8.87 -3.15 -3.17
C VAL A 107 9.78 -3.23 -4.38
N GLY A 108 9.26 -3.07 -5.57
CA GLY A 108 10.04 -3.07 -6.80
C GLY A 108 9.34 -2.36 -7.94
N PHE A 109 9.96 -2.39 -9.10
CA PHE A 109 9.42 -1.82 -10.34
C PHE A 109 9.05 -2.91 -11.33
N LEU A 110 7.98 -2.66 -12.09
CA LEU A 110 7.62 -3.46 -13.25
C LEU A 110 8.37 -3.01 -14.50
N SER A 111 8.81 -3.99 -15.28
CA SER A 111 9.32 -3.82 -16.65
C SER A 111 8.73 -4.87 -17.57
N ASP A 112 8.87 -4.69 -18.87
CA ASP A 112 8.32 -5.58 -19.90
C ASP A 112 6.83 -5.90 -19.70
N VAL A 113 6.06 -4.91 -19.23
CA VAL A 113 4.63 -5.06 -18.93
C VAL A 113 3.87 -5.36 -20.23
N ARG A 114 3.14 -6.48 -20.20
CA ARG A 114 2.23 -6.96 -21.24
C ARG A 114 0.90 -7.31 -20.61
N LYS A 115 -0.07 -7.70 -21.41
CA LYS A 115 -1.42 -8.01 -20.94
C LYS A 115 -1.46 -9.00 -19.77
N ASN A 116 -0.60 -10.03 -19.77
CA ASN A 116 -0.64 -11.13 -18.79
C ASN A 116 0.76 -11.43 -18.20
N SER A 117 1.72 -10.55 -18.35
CA SER A 117 3.07 -10.79 -17.83
C SER A 117 3.83 -9.48 -17.62
N ALA A 118 4.68 -9.46 -16.63
CA ALA A 118 5.66 -8.41 -16.40
C ALA A 118 6.89 -9.01 -15.69
N THR A 119 7.96 -8.25 -15.66
CA THR A 119 9.15 -8.55 -14.87
C THR A 119 9.16 -7.63 -13.67
N PHE A 120 9.26 -8.20 -12.47
CA PHE A 120 9.43 -7.49 -11.22
C PHE A 120 10.91 -7.40 -10.87
N THR A 121 11.38 -6.20 -10.59
CA THR A 121 12.75 -5.94 -10.13
C THR A 121 12.70 -5.29 -8.75
N PRO A 122 13.13 -6.01 -7.68
CA PRO A 122 13.12 -5.47 -6.32
C PRO A 122 14.01 -4.24 -6.17
N LEU A 123 13.61 -3.35 -5.24
CA LEU A 123 14.39 -2.20 -4.80
C LEU A 123 15.07 -2.49 -3.46
N ASP A 124 16.34 -2.10 -3.34
CA ASP A 124 17.05 -2.15 -2.06
C ASP A 124 16.63 -0.94 -1.21
N LEU A 125 15.61 -1.12 -0.41
CA LEU A 125 15.05 -0.11 0.48
C LEU A 125 15.31 -0.47 1.95
N LYS A 126 15.60 0.54 2.75
CA LYS A 126 15.61 0.39 4.21
C LYS A 126 14.18 0.17 4.73
N SER A 127 14.02 -0.53 5.84
CA SER A 127 12.71 -0.89 6.43
C SER A 127 11.74 0.29 6.52
N GLY A 128 12.19 1.48 6.94
CA GLY A 128 11.33 2.67 6.99
C GLY A 128 10.90 3.20 5.62
N GLN A 129 11.77 3.10 4.61
CA GLN A 129 11.45 3.47 3.23
C GLN A 129 10.50 2.46 2.58
N GLU A 130 10.68 1.18 2.89
CA GLU A 130 9.85 0.09 2.41
C GLU A 130 8.40 0.25 2.91
N LYS A 131 8.20 0.51 4.21
CA LYS A 131 6.87 0.76 4.78
C LYS A 131 6.17 1.97 4.15
N ARG A 132 6.92 3.07 3.93
CA ARG A 132 6.38 4.24 3.23
C ARG A 132 5.98 3.91 1.80
N ALA A 133 6.83 3.17 1.09
CA ALA A 133 6.58 2.76 -0.29
C ALA A 133 5.34 1.88 -0.41
N MET A 134 5.18 0.91 0.48
CA MET A 134 4.02 0.01 0.49
C MET A 134 2.73 0.78 0.73
N LEU A 135 2.69 1.66 1.72
CA LEU A 135 1.49 2.46 1.99
C LEU A 135 1.16 3.39 0.81
N TYR A 136 2.18 3.97 0.17
CA TYR A 136 2.01 4.76 -1.04
C TYR A 136 1.44 3.94 -2.20
N ILE A 137 1.97 2.72 -2.44
CA ILE A 137 1.48 1.84 -3.51
C ILE A 137 0.00 1.52 -3.27
N THR A 138 -0.36 1.11 -2.06
CA THR A 138 -1.76 0.82 -1.71
C THR A 138 -2.67 2.03 -1.94
N LEU A 139 -2.24 3.22 -1.54
CA LEU A 139 -2.97 4.46 -1.78
C LEU A 139 -3.15 4.73 -3.28
N SER A 140 -2.07 4.63 -4.06
CA SER A 140 -2.07 4.87 -5.50
C SER A 140 -2.96 3.87 -6.26
N GLU A 141 -2.87 2.59 -5.93
CA GLU A 141 -3.69 1.53 -6.54
C GLU A 141 -5.17 1.70 -6.18
N THR A 142 -5.49 2.02 -4.93
CA THR A 142 -6.87 2.29 -4.51
C THR A 142 -7.46 3.47 -5.27
N TYR A 143 -6.67 4.53 -5.46
CA TYR A 143 -7.09 5.67 -6.28
C TYR A 143 -7.38 5.26 -7.73
N GLN A 144 -6.47 4.50 -8.37
CA GLN A 144 -6.66 4.05 -9.75
C GLN A 144 -7.91 3.16 -9.89
N GLN A 145 -8.15 2.30 -8.93
CA GLN A 145 -9.32 1.43 -8.92
C GLN A 145 -10.62 2.21 -8.73
N LEU A 146 -10.65 3.14 -7.76
CA LEU A 146 -11.82 4.01 -7.54
C LEU A 146 -12.15 4.82 -8.79
N TYR A 147 -11.16 5.53 -9.33
CA TYR A 147 -11.35 6.38 -10.49
C TYR A 147 -11.86 5.58 -11.71
N ASN A 148 -11.25 4.42 -11.97
CA ASN A 148 -11.62 3.60 -13.12
C ASN A 148 -12.99 2.94 -12.94
N TYR A 149 -13.29 2.41 -11.74
CA TYR A 149 -14.59 1.83 -11.45
C TYR A 149 -15.70 2.87 -11.71
N GLU A 150 -15.57 4.07 -11.16
CA GLU A 150 -16.54 5.14 -11.32
C GLU A 150 -16.61 5.65 -12.77
N ALA A 151 -15.49 5.69 -13.49
CA ALA A 151 -15.47 6.08 -14.91
C ALA A 151 -16.17 5.06 -15.81
N GLU A 152 -16.08 3.77 -15.52
CA GLU A 152 -16.67 2.71 -16.32
C GLU A 152 -18.15 2.45 -15.99
N THR A 153 -18.48 2.48 -14.70
CA THR A 153 -19.84 2.14 -14.24
C THR A 153 -20.77 3.33 -14.15
N HIS A 154 -20.23 4.56 -14.00
CA HIS A 154 -20.96 5.77 -13.61
C HIS A 154 -21.73 5.60 -12.29
N GLU A 155 -21.19 4.77 -11.40
CA GLU A 155 -21.74 4.52 -10.07
C GLU A 155 -20.70 4.90 -9.01
N PRO A 156 -21.06 5.65 -7.95
CA PRO A 156 -20.14 5.97 -6.87
C PRO A 156 -19.76 4.70 -6.08
N SER A 157 -18.49 4.57 -5.70
CA SER A 157 -18.01 3.51 -4.82
C SER A 157 -17.60 4.06 -3.46
N GLU A 158 -18.54 4.13 -2.53
CA GLU A 158 -18.28 4.60 -1.17
C GLU A 158 -17.19 3.79 -0.47
N HIS A 159 -17.21 2.47 -0.63
CA HIS A 159 -16.23 1.57 -0.04
C HIS A 159 -14.78 1.87 -0.49
N LEU A 160 -14.56 2.02 -1.81
CA LEU A 160 -13.21 2.38 -2.33
C LEU A 160 -12.80 3.78 -1.89
N ARG A 161 -13.77 4.71 -1.78
CA ARG A 161 -13.54 6.08 -1.31
C ARG A 161 -13.16 6.13 0.17
N GLU A 162 -13.83 5.33 1.01
CA GLU A 162 -13.48 5.19 2.43
C GLU A 162 -12.04 4.66 2.59
N HIS A 163 -11.67 3.63 1.82
CA HIS A 163 -10.30 3.10 1.85
C HIS A 163 -9.29 4.13 1.36
N LEU A 164 -9.60 4.85 0.28
CA LEU A 164 -8.73 5.90 -0.24
C LEU A 164 -8.47 6.96 0.85
N ASN A 165 -9.53 7.39 1.55
CA ASN A 165 -9.43 8.31 2.67
C ASN A 165 -8.55 7.76 3.80
N GLN A 166 -8.79 6.52 4.20
CA GLN A 166 -8.04 5.87 5.27
C GLN A 166 -6.54 5.79 4.95
N TYR A 167 -6.16 5.32 3.74
CA TYR A 167 -4.76 5.18 3.35
C TYR A 167 -4.08 6.54 3.19
N TYR A 168 -4.80 7.54 2.68
CA TYR A 168 -4.28 8.90 2.58
C TYR A 168 -4.02 9.49 3.97
N ASP A 169 -4.98 9.42 4.89
CA ASP A 169 -4.85 9.97 6.23
C ASP A 169 -3.71 9.29 7.00
N GLU A 170 -3.59 7.96 6.86
CA GLU A 170 -2.48 7.18 7.44
C GLU A 170 -1.13 7.60 6.83
N PHE A 171 -1.07 7.82 5.52
CA PHE A 171 0.16 8.27 4.86
C PHE A 171 0.58 9.65 5.33
N VAL A 172 -0.35 10.61 5.36
CA VAL A 172 -0.09 11.99 5.76
C VAL A 172 0.32 12.07 7.24
N GLU A 173 -0.34 11.31 8.11
CA GLU A 173 0.02 11.24 9.54
C GLU A 173 1.46 10.75 9.75
N LYS A 174 1.90 9.75 8.99
CA LYS A 174 3.23 9.13 9.18
C LYS A 174 4.35 9.81 8.41
N TYR A 175 4.06 10.35 7.22
CA TYR A 175 5.09 10.78 6.27
C TYR A 175 4.91 12.20 5.74
N GLY A 176 3.84 12.90 6.13
CA GLY A 176 3.48 14.22 5.61
C GLY A 176 2.77 14.13 4.26
N ASN A 177 2.42 15.30 3.72
CA ASN A 177 1.65 15.40 2.48
C ASN A 177 2.39 14.81 1.27
N LEU A 178 1.64 14.30 0.30
CA LEU A 178 2.20 13.71 -0.93
C LEU A 178 3.06 14.71 -1.71
N ASN A 179 2.62 15.97 -1.76
CA ASN A 179 3.30 17.05 -2.47
C ASN A 179 4.43 17.74 -1.67
N GLU A 180 4.78 17.23 -0.48
CA GLU A 180 5.99 17.67 0.20
C GLU A 180 7.25 17.18 -0.54
N LYS A 181 8.30 18.02 -0.56
CA LYS A 181 9.54 17.76 -1.33
C LYS A 181 10.14 16.39 -1.15
N GLN A 182 10.08 15.87 0.10
CA GLN A 182 10.61 14.55 0.45
C GLN A 182 9.80 13.40 -0.15
N ASN A 183 8.48 13.59 -0.33
CA ASN A 183 7.58 12.61 -0.89
C ASN A 183 7.50 12.70 -2.41
N VAL A 184 7.44 13.90 -2.97
CA VAL A 184 7.39 14.14 -4.43
C VAL A 184 8.52 13.41 -5.16
N LYS A 185 9.77 13.53 -4.65
CA LYS A 185 10.92 12.86 -5.28
C LYS A 185 10.77 11.35 -5.33
N PHE A 186 10.24 10.77 -4.28
CA PHE A 186 9.99 9.33 -4.18
C PHE A 186 8.80 8.92 -5.05
N ILE A 187 7.67 9.63 -4.95
CA ILE A 187 6.43 9.36 -5.70
C ILE A 187 6.68 9.43 -7.21
N LEU A 188 7.45 10.41 -7.68
CA LEU A 188 7.78 10.54 -9.11
C LEU A 188 8.72 9.44 -9.67
N MET A 189 9.23 8.55 -8.82
CA MET A 189 9.90 7.32 -9.30
C MET A 189 8.90 6.31 -9.84
N ASP A 190 7.65 6.34 -9.36
CA ASP A 190 6.56 5.54 -9.87
C ASP A 190 6.01 6.10 -11.17
N ALA A 191 5.74 5.24 -12.14
CA ALA A 191 5.12 5.64 -13.41
C ALA A 191 3.74 6.29 -13.22
N ASN A 192 3.00 5.93 -12.17
CA ASN A 192 1.70 6.49 -11.80
C ASN A 192 1.82 7.67 -10.81
N GLY A 193 3.04 8.07 -10.46
CA GLY A 193 3.27 9.05 -9.39
C GLY A 193 2.62 10.41 -9.62
N ARG A 194 2.51 10.87 -10.87
CA ARG A 194 1.83 12.15 -11.17
C ARG A 194 0.35 12.11 -10.86
N ASP A 195 -0.27 10.95 -11.10
CA ASP A 195 -1.69 10.74 -10.82
C ASP A 195 -1.93 10.75 -9.31
N ALA A 196 -1.04 10.11 -8.54
CA ALA A 196 -1.08 10.13 -7.08
C ALA A 196 -0.86 11.54 -6.49
N LEU A 197 0.03 12.36 -7.07
CA LEU A 197 0.21 13.74 -6.63
C LEU A 197 -1.02 14.63 -6.86
N ALA A 198 -1.88 14.28 -7.83
CA ALA A 198 -3.14 14.97 -8.08
C ALA A 198 -4.21 14.73 -6.99
N LEU A 199 -3.97 13.81 -6.05
CA LEU A 199 -4.81 13.61 -4.87
C LEU A 199 -4.75 14.78 -3.88
N GLU A 200 -3.80 15.70 -4.05
CA GLU A 200 -3.72 16.92 -3.26
C GLU A 200 -3.75 18.15 -4.17
N ARG A 201 -4.37 19.21 -3.68
CA ARG A 201 -4.31 20.55 -4.30
C ARG A 201 -3.71 21.54 -3.32
N GLY A 202 -2.99 22.54 -3.85
CA GLY A 202 -2.46 23.64 -3.06
C GLY A 202 -3.54 24.67 -2.78
N GLU A 203 -3.82 24.97 -1.52
CA GLU A 203 -4.76 25.99 -1.11
C GLU A 203 -4.15 26.80 0.05
N ASN A 204 -4.07 28.12 -0.11
CA ASN A 204 -3.53 29.04 0.92
C ASN A 204 -2.14 28.64 1.48
N GLY A 205 -1.29 28.00 0.65
CA GLY A 205 0.04 27.55 1.05
C GLY A 205 0.07 26.23 1.82
N GLN A 206 -1.06 25.54 1.91
CA GLN A 206 -1.21 24.21 2.47
C GLN A 206 -1.67 23.22 1.41
N PHE A 207 -1.48 21.93 1.64
CA PHE A 207 -2.04 20.89 0.80
C PHE A 207 -3.35 20.39 1.42
N VAL A 208 -4.38 20.29 0.58
CA VAL A 208 -5.70 19.77 0.95
C VAL A 208 -6.07 18.61 0.02
N LYS A 209 -6.96 17.74 0.50
CA LYS A 209 -7.52 16.64 -0.29
C LYS A 209 -8.18 17.14 -1.57
N ALA A 210 -8.01 16.44 -2.67
CA ALA A 210 -8.74 16.66 -3.91
C ALA A 210 -10.19 16.17 -3.79
N ASP A 211 -11.05 16.61 -4.71
CA ASP A 211 -12.50 16.34 -4.65
C ASP A 211 -12.88 14.85 -4.71
N ILE A 212 -12.01 14.00 -5.26
CA ILE A 212 -12.24 12.54 -5.33
C ILE A 212 -12.40 11.88 -3.95
N PHE A 213 -11.90 12.51 -2.89
CA PHE A 213 -12.07 12.03 -1.53
C PHE A 213 -13.50 12.22 -0.99
N ASP A 214 -14.24 13.14 -1.58
CA ASP A 214 -15.59 13.51 -1.14
C ASP A 214 -16.67 12.97 -2.09
N HIS A 215 -16.41 13.01 -3.41
CA HIS A 215 -17.40 12.63 -4.42
C HIS A 215 -16.72 12.14 -5.72
N PRO A 216 -17.46 11.44 -6.61
CA PRO A 216 -16.98 11.06 -7.92
C PRO A 216 -16.51 12.26 -8.75
N VAL A 217 -15.38 12.09 -9.45
CA VAL A 217 -14.81 13.13 -10.35
C VAL A 217 -14.70 12.65 -11.80
N SER A 218 -14.92 11.36 -12.03
CA SER A 218 -14.82 10.73 -13.36
C SER A 218 -16.13 10.82 -14.16
N PHE A 219 -17.24 11.10 -13.48
CA PHE A 219 -18.55 11.35 -14.09
C PHE A 219 -19.28 12.41 -13.28
N ALA A 220 -20.21 13.11 -13.91
CA ALA A 220 -21.07 14.08 -13.23
C ALA A 220 -22.15 13.28 -12.49
N VAL A 221 -22.18 13.38 -11.16
CA VAL A 221 -23.36 13.00 -10.38
C VAL A 221 -24.33 14.17 -10.52
N ASP A 222 -25.22 14.10 -11.49
CA ASP A 222 -26.36 15.01 -11.56
C ASP A 222 -27.29 14.67 -10.39
N GLU A 223 -26.95 15.12 -9.19
CA GLU A 223 -27.91 15.17 -8.11
C GLU A 223 -28.94 16.25 -8.46
N VAL A 224 -30.01 15.78 -9.05
CA VAL A 224 -31.22 16.61 -9.18
C VAL A 224 -31.74 16.86 -7.77
N THR A 225 -31.46 18.04 -7.24
CA THR A 225 -31.84 18.43 -5.87
C THR A 225 -33.25 19.06 -5.81
N SER A 226 -33.72 19.56 -6.94
CA SER A 226 -35.09 20.08 -7.10
C SER A 226 -35.51 20.08 -8.57
N VAL A 227 -36.80 19.92 -8.83
CA VAL A 227 -37.37 20.01 -10.18
C VAL A 227 -38.68 20.78 -10.11
N ASP A 228 -39.08 21.35 -11.24
CA ASP A 228 -40.32 22.18 -11.28
C ASP A 228 -41.58 21.36 -11.48
N THR A 229 -41.46 20.14 -11.98
CA THR A 229 -42.65 19.31 -12.33
C THR A 229 -42.54 17.87 -11.85
N PRO A 230 -43.68 17.20 -11.52
CA PRO A 230 -43.68 15.75 -11.20
C PRO A 230 -43.13 14.86 -12.31
N MET A 231 -43.25 15.28 -13.58
CA MET A 231 -42.69 14.54 -14.71
C MET A 231 -41.14 14.54 -14.72
N GLU A 232 -40.55 15.67 -14.34
CA GLU A 232 -39.12 15.77 -14.17
C GLU A 232 -38.63 14.96 -12.97
N ALA A 233 -39.41 14.95 -11.86
CA ALA A 233 -39.13 14.09 -10.70
C ALA A 233 -39.19 12.61 -11.07
N LEU A 234 -40.17 12.21 -11.89
CA LEU A 234 -40.27 10.85 -12.41
C LEU A 234 -39.03 10.48 -13.25
N THR A 235 -38.63 11.40 -14.13
CA THR A 235 -37.43 11.19 -14.96
C THR A 235 -36.16 11.05 -14.11
N ALA A 236 -36.02 11.91 -13.09
CA ALA A 236 -34.92 11.83 -12.12
C ALA A 236 -34.94 10.50 -11.34
N SER A 237 -36.13 10.05 -10.90
CA SER A 237 -36.28 8.78 -10.20
C SER A 237 -35.89 7.58 -11.07
N LEU A 238 -36.37 7.58 -12.31
CA LEU A 238 -36.02 6.50 -13.27
C LEU A 238 -34.54 6.49 -13.59
N ASN A 239 -33.91 7.67 -13.73
CA ASN A 239 -32.45 7.76 -13.99
C ASN A 239 -31.62 7.30 -12.79
N LYS A 240 -32.05 7.64 -11.56
CA LYS A 240 -31.29 7.32 -10.35
C LYS A 240 -31.52 5.89 -9.84
N TYR A 241 -32.74 5.40 -9.88
CA TYR A 241 -33.13 4.12 -9.26
C TYR A 241 -33.59 3.05 -10.27
N GLY A 242 -33.80 3.40 -11.52
CA GLY A 242 -34.38 2.50 -12.53
C GLY A 242 -35.85 2.16 -12.29
N VAL A 243 -36.47 2.72 -11.25
CA VAL A 243 -37.84 2.50 -10.83
C VAL A 243 -38.48 3.80 -10.33
N VAL A 244 -39.80 3.81 -10.23
CA VAL A 244 -40.54 4.94 -9.62
C VAL A 244 -40.34 4.90 -8.11
N ASN A 245 -39.68 5.89 -7.55
CA ASN A 245 -39.54 6.09 -6.11
C ASN A 245 -40.25 7.37 -5.69
N LEU A 246 -41.46 7.21 -5.13
CA LEU A 246 -42.33 8.33 -4.79
C LEU A 246 -41.74 9.23 -3.69
N GLU A 247 -41.06 8.66 -2.70
CA GLU A 247 -40.40 9.40 -1.63
C GLU A 247 -39.32 10.34 -2.19
N TYR A 248 -38.49 9.82 -3.10
CA TYR A 248 -37.50 10.64 -3.78
C TYR A 248 -38.12 11.71 -4.67
N MET A 249 -39.16 11.35 -5.43
CA MET A 249 -39.89 12.31 -6.28
C MET A 249 -40.51 13.43 -5.45
N SER A 250 -41.16 13.11 -4.31
CA SER A 250 -41.75 14.12 -3.43
C SER A 250 -40.71 15.06 -2.85
N SER A 251 -39.52 14.56 -2.53
CA SER A 251 -38.40 15.39 -2.05
C SER A 251 -37.89 16.39 -3.09
N LEU A 252 -38.06 16.10 -4.39
CA LEU A 252 -37.58 16.94 -5.49
C LEU A 252 -38.57 18.07 -5.87
N VAL A 253 -39.88 17.86 -5.75
CA VAL A 253 -40.92 18.83 -6.20
C VAL A 253 -41.63 19.54 -5.05
N ASP A 254 -41.27 19.31 -3.80
CA ASP A 254 -41.94 19.85 -2.60
C ASP A 254 -43.46 19.57 -2.62
N MET A 255 -43.85 18.35 -3.05
CA MET A 255 -45.24 17.88 -3.12
C MET A 255 -45.38 16.58 -2.33
N ASP A 256 -46.53 16.39 -1.69
CA ASP A 256 -46.86 15.14 -1.00
C ASP A 256 -47.00 13.97 -1.99
N GLU A 257 -46.64 12.74 -1.54
CA GLU A 257 -46.69 11.53 -2.37
C GLU A 257 -48.10 11.28 -2.93
N ASP A 258 -49.14 11.57 -2.15
CA ASP A 258 -50.57 11.44 -2.56
C ASP A 258 -50.96 12.39 -3.71
N ALA A 259 -50.23 13.47 -3.92
CA ALA A 259 -50.46 14.43 -4.99
C ALA A 259 -49.75 14.06 -6.29
N MET A 260 -48.88 13.02 -6.26
CA MET A 260 -48.11 12.55 -7.40
C MET A 260 -48.72 11.35 -8.13
N VAL A 261 -49.73 10.71 -7.55
CA VAL A 261 -50.47 9.60 -8.12
C VAL A 261 -51.77 10.12 -8.78
#